data_d8810d74092a6e60e7a0ae20c857cb71
#
_entry.id   d8810d74092a6e60e7a0ae20c857cb71
#
_cell.length_a   1.000
_cell.length_b   1.000
_cell.length_c   1.000
_cell.angle_alpha   90.00
_cell.angle_beta   90.00
_cell.angle_gamma   90.00
#
_symmetry.space_group_name_H-M   'P 1'
#
loop_
_entity.id
_entity.type
_entity.pdbx_description
1 polymer ?
#
loop_
_entity_poly.entity_id
_entity_poly.type
_entity_poly.pdbx_seq_one_letter_code
_entity_poly.pdbx_strand_id
1 'polypeptide(L)'
;MSASTNSGTVPAARGQCEAIDLAGKIALIDGHWQPRVVAEMNDYQFKVVKVKGEFVWHKHGDTDETFIVLDGELRIDFRDGPSGDGSIVLRVGQMAVVPKGVEHKPSAHDEVKLLLIEPRGVVNTGDGATSERTVVNDQWI
;
A
#
# COMPACT_ATOMS: atom_id res chain seq x y z
N MET A 1 13.48 15.25 26.90
CA MET A 1 12.81 14.96 26.45
C MET A 1 12.10 14.66 26.54
N SER A 2 11.84 14.91 26.87
CA SER A 2 11.05 14.51 26.76
C SER A 2 10.21 14.16 26.66
N ALA A 3 9.93 14.21 26.89
CA ALA A 3 9.05 13.78 26.65
C ALA A 3 8.19 13.67 26.65
N SER A 4 8.13 13.84 26.86
CA SER A 4 7.27 13.62 26.68
C SER A 4 6.39 13.55 26.65
N THR A 5 6.47 13.65 26.90
CA THR A 5 5.65 13.63 26.75
C THR A 5 4.72 13.49 26.45
N ASN A 6 4.56 13.40 26.62
CA ASN A 6 3.70 13.30 26.22
C ASN A 6 2.75 13.43 25.96
N SER A 7 3.24 13.13 26.60
CA SER A 7 1.94 13.24 26.87
C SER A 7 0.99 13.90 25.86
N GLY A 8 0.03 14.05 25.84
CA GLY A 8 -0.84 14.67 24.88
C GLY A 8 -0.17 15.07 23.57
N THR A 9 1.02 14.59 23.38
CA THR A 9 1.74 14.87 22.14
C THR A 9 0.92 14.38 20.96
N VAL A 10 0.68 15.29 20.06
CA VAL A 10 -0.19 15.02 18.92
C VAL A 10 0.49 14.04 17.97
N PRO A 11 -0.12 12.87 17.73
CA PRO A 11 0.43 11.94 16.76
C PRO A 11 0.56 12.52 15.35
N ALA A 12 -0.12 13.66 15.10
CA ALA A 12 -0.06 14.31 13.80
C ALA A 12 1.36 14.70 13.37
N ALA A 13 2.30 14.81 14.32
CA ALA A 13 3.70 15.03 13.98
C ALA A 13 4.39 13.80 13.44
N ARG A 14 3.74 12.64 13.56
CA ARG A 14 4.32 11.36 13.16
C ARG A 14 4.59 11.32 11.67
N GLY A 15 5.82 10.94 11.30
CA GLY A 15 6.25 10.90 9.91
C GLY A 15 6.48 12.28 9.29
N GLN A 16 6.40 13.36 10.08
CA GLN A 16 6.55 14.74 9.61
C GLN A 16 7.97 15.22 9.84
N CYS A 17 8.59 15.80 8.80
CA CYS A 17 9.91 16.42 8.89
C CYS A 17 11.01 15.48 9.40
N GLU A 18 10.81 14.20 9.26
CA GLU A 18 11.78 13.17 9.62
C GLU A 18 12.21 12.40 8.37
N ALA A 19 13.46 11.95 8.37
CA ALA A 19 13.87 10.97 7.38
C ALA A 19 13.29 9.62 7.75
N ILE A 20 12.57 9.01 6.83
CA ILE A 20 11.97 7.69 7.02
C ILE A 20 12.72 6.71 6.14
N ASP A 21 13.38 5.73 6.77
CA ASP A 21 14.05 4.66 6.05
C ASP A 21 13.04 3.60 5.65
N LEU A 22 12.58 3.65 4.40
CA LEU A 22 11.55 2.73 3.92
C LEU A 22 12.00 1.28 3.99
N ALA A 23 13.25 0.98 3.63
CA ALA A 23 13.77 -0.38 3.71
C ALA A 23 13.81 -0.87 5.16
N GLY A 24 14.21 -0.01 6.09
CA GLY A 24 14.23 -0.34 7.51
C GLY A 24 12.82 -0.61 8.05
N LYS A 25 11.84 0.17 7.64
CA LYS A 25 10.45 -0.03 8.05
C LYS A 25 9.90 -1.35 7.50
N ILE A 26 10.14 -1.64 6.24
CA ILE A 26 9.70 -2.89 5.62
C ILE A 26 10.32 -4.11 6.31
N ALA A 27 11.57 -4.00 6.75
CA ALA A 27 12.25 -5.08 7.45
C ALA A 27 11.57 -5.46 8.78
N LEU A 28 10.74 -4.59 9.34
CA LEU A 28 9.99 -4.86 10.56
C LEU A 28 8.68 -5.63 10.30
N ILE A 29 8.28 -5.78 9.04
CA ILE A 29 7.04 -6.47 8.68
C ILE A 29 7.33 -7.95 8.50
N ASP A 30 6.59 -8.81 9.22
CA ASP A 30 6.81 -10.25 9.17
C ASP A 30 6.04 -10.93 8.03
N GLY A 31 4.86 -10.48 7.72
CA GLY A 31 3.98 -11.15 6.76
C GLY A 31 3.90 -10.46 5.42
N HIS A 32 3.16 -11.08 4.51
CA HIS A 32 2.83 -10.51 3.21
C HIS A 32 1.41 -9.95 3.19
N TRP A 33 1.17 -8.98 2.31
CA TRP A 33 -0.15 -8.36 2.11
C TRP A 33 -0.68 -7.64 3.36
N GLN A 34 0.22 -7.13 4.18
CA GLN A 34 -0.10 -6.42 5.42
C GLN A 34 0.53 -5.02 5.40
N PRO A 35 -0.09 -4.06 4.74
CA PRO A 35 0.45 -2.70 4.68
C PRO A 35 0.56 -2.06 6.06
N ARG A 36 1.58 -1.23 6.21
CA ARG A 36 1.82 -0.46 7.43
C ARG A 36 2.06 1.00 7.08
N VAL A 37 1.41 1.87 7.80
CA VAL A 37 1.54 3.32 7.60
C VAL A 37 2.87 3.80 8.15
N VAL A 38 3.60 4.58 7.35
CA VAL A 38 4.87 5.19 7.78
C VAL A 38 4.79 6.71 7.81
N ALA A 39 3.86 7.32 7.09
CA ALA A 39 3.69 8.76 7.04
C ALA A 39 2.29 9.11 6.54
N GLU A 40 1.90 10.35 6.78
CA GLU A 40 0.66 10.92 6.23
C GLU A 40 0.94 12.27 5.60
N MET A 41 0.18 12.57 4.56
CA MET A 41 0.14 13.88 3.94
C MET A 41 -1.31 14.22 3.66
N ASN A 42 -1.86 15.25 4.32
CA ASN A 42 -3.28 15.58 4.25
C ASN A 42 -4.11 14.35 4.70
N ASP A 43 -5.04 13.89 3.88
CA ASP A 43 -5.85 12.71 4.18
C ASP A 43 -5.26 11.42 3.61
N TYR A 44 -4.06 11.50 3.05
CA TYR A 44 -3.41 10.36 2.41
C TYR A 44 -2.38 9.74 3.33
N GLN A 45 -2.27 8.43 3.23
CA GLN A 45 -1.27 7.65 3.95
C GLN A 45 -0.26 7.06 2.99
N PHE A 46 1.01 7.08 3.43
CA PHE A 46 2.10 6.37 2.77
C PHE A 46 2.29 5.07 3.51
N LYS A 47 2.20 3.95 2.79
CA LYS A 47 2.25 2.62 3.40
C LYS A 47 3.30 1.78 2.74
N VAL A 48 4.01 1.02 3.54
CA VAL A 48 4.94 0.02 3.02
C VAL A 48 4.36 -1.37 3.20
N VAL A 49 4.67 -2.26 2.26
CA VAL A 49 4.14 -3.62 2.27
C VAL A 49 5.08 -4.56 1.54
N LYS A 50 5.13 -5.80 1.99
CA LYS A 50 5.74 -6.91 1.25
C LYS A 50 4.63 -7.74 0.65
N VAL A 51 4.80 -8.14 -0.61
CA VAL A 51 3.83 -8.98 -1.30
C VAL A 51 4.52 -10.15 -1.97
N LYS A 52 3.83 -11.28 -2.03
CA LYS A 52 4.28 -12.48 -2.73
C LYS A 52 3.05 -13.33 -3.06
N GLY A 53 3.05 -13.93 -4.24
CA GLY A 53 1.92 -14.70 -4.72
C GLY A 53 0.85 -13.81 -5.31
N GLU A 54 -0.35 -14.34 -5.45
CA GLU A 54 -1.48 -13.62 -6.02
C GLU A 54 -2.36 -13.03 -4.93
N PHE A 55 -2.83 -11.81 -5.19
CA PHE A 55 -3.90 -11.22 -4.39
C PHE A 55 -5.25 -11.55 -5.03
N VAL A 56 -6.32 -10.91 -4.56
CA VAL A 56 -7.67 -11.11 -5.10
C VAL A 56 -8.00 -10.05 -6.14
N TRP A 57 -8.90 -10.38 -7.07
CA TRP A 57 -9.52 -9.38 -7.94
C TRP A 57 -10.37 -8.44 -7.08
N HIS A 58 -10.14 -7.15 -7.22
CA HIS A 58 -10.87 -6.13 -6.46
C HIS A 58 -10.77 -4.77 -7.13
N LYS A 59 -11.57 -3.86 -6.64
CA LYS A 59 -11.49 -2.44 -7.00
C LYS A 59 -11.79 -1.60 -5.77
N HIS A 60 -11.28 -0.38 -5.79
CA HIS A 60 -11.63 0.63 -4.81
C HIS A 60 -12.59 1.61 -5.47
N GLY A 61 -13.84 1.63 -5.01
CA GLY A 61 -14.88 2.44 -5.66
C GLY A 61 -14.73 3.93 -5.43
N ASP A 62 -14.07 4.31 -4.33
CA ASP A 62 -14.04 5.69 -3.86
C ASP A 62 -12.72 6.40 -4.10
N THR A 63 -11.66 5.70 -4.46
CA THR A 63 -10.33 6.30 -4.55
C THR A 63 -9.44 5.63 -5.57
N ASP A 64 -8.50 6.40 -6.09
CA ASP A 64 -7.34 5.88 -6.80
C ASP A 64 -6.39 5.21 -5.82
N GLU A 65 -5.52 4.35 -6.33
CA GLU A 65 -4.46 3.72 -5.55
C GLU A 65 -3.14 3.79 -6.30
N THR A 66 -2.07 4.17 -5.61
CA THR A 66 -0.75 4.27 -6.22
C THR A 66 0.15 3.14 -5.73
N PHE A 67 0.81 2.47 -6.68
CA PHE A 67 1.80 1.44 -6.42
C PHE A 67 3.17 1.95 -6.87
N ILE A 68 4.16 1.87 -5.99
CA ILE A 68 5.56 2.22 -6.30
C ILE A 68 6.41 1.02 -5.91
N VAL A 69 7.17 0.46 -6.84
CA VAL A 69 8.03 -0.69 -6.56
C VAL A 69 9.38 -0.21 -6.01
N LEU A 70 9.70 -0.67 -4.80
CA LEU A 70 10.96 -0.38 -4.13
C LEU A 70 11.98 -1.50 -4.35
N ASP A 71 11.50 -2.74 -4.49
CA ASP A 71 12.36 -3.91 -4.73
C ASP A 71 11.50 -5.00 -5.36
N GLY A 72 12.06 -5.73 -6.32
CA GLY A 72 11.38 -6.82 -7.01
C GLY A 72 10.59 -6.37 -8.24
N GLU A 73 9.64 -7.18 -8.63
CA GLU A 73 8.86 -6.99 -9.84
C GLU A 73 7.41 -7.34 -9.56
N LEU A 74 6.51 -6.38 -9.76
CA LEU A 74 5.07 -6.54 -9.51
C LEU A 74 4.32 -6.60 -10.83
N ARG A 75 3.43 -7.57 -10.97
CA ARG A 75 2.47 -7.62 -12.05
C ARG A 75 1.11 -7.17 -11.54
N ILE A 76 0.42 -6.34 -12.30
CA ILE A 76 -0.97 -5.96 -12.01
C ILE A 76 -1.80 -6.31 -13.24
N ASP A 77 -2.77 -7.20 -13.05
CA ASP A 77 -3.74 -7.53 -14.07
C ASP A 77 -4.97 -6.64 -13.92
N PHE A 78 -5.55 -6.24 -15.03
CA PHE A 78 -6.75 -5.42 -15.09
C PHE A 78 -7.83 -6.14 -15.90
N ARG A 79 -9.08 -5.93 -15.54
CA ARG A 79 -10.21 -6.36 -16.35
C ARG A 79 -11.31 -5.29 -16.32
N ASP A 80 -12.03 -5.19 -17.43
CA ASP A 80 -13.13 -4.23 -17.58
C ASP A 80 -12.69 -2.77 -17.31
N GLY A 81 -11.42 -2.48 -17.55
CA GLY A 81 -10.89 -1.12 -17.40
C GLY A 81 -11.18 -0.25 -18.61
N PRO A 82 -10.76 1.04 -18.56
CA PRO A 82 -10.96 1.98 -19.67
C PRO A 82 -10.37 1.51 -20.98
N SER A 83 -9.30 0.73 -20.92
CA SER A 83 -8.61 0.14 -22.09
C SER A 83 -8.92 -1.34 -22.25
N GLY A 84 -9.94 -1.85 -21.55
CA GLY A 84 -10.28 -3.27 -21.54
C GLY A 84 -9.42 -4.05 -20.57
N ASP A 85 -9.29 -5.35 -20.83
CA ASP A 85 -8.43 -6.23 -20.06
C ASP A 85 -6.97 -6.01 -20.44
N GLY A 86 -6.08 -6.26 -19.50
CA GLY A 86 -4.65 -6.14 -19.75
C GLY A 86 -3.83 -6.36 -18.50
N SER A 87 -2.54 -6.13 -18.61
CA SER A 87 -1.63 -6.20 -17.48
C SER A 87 -0.47 -5.26 -17.67
N ILE A 88 0.14 -4.87 -16.54
CA ILE A 88 1.39 -4.15 -16.52
C ILE A 88 2.37 -4.86 -15.58
N VAL A 89 3.64 -4.63 -15.82
CA VAL A 89 4.71 -5.08 -14.92
C VAL A 89 5.47 -3.85 -14.46
N LEU A 90 5.59 -3.70 -13.16
CA LEU A 90 6.34 -2.62 -12.53
C LEU A 90 7.65 -3.16 -11.97
N ARG A 91 8.74 -2.51 -12.29
CA ARG A 91 10.08 -2.81 -11.77
C ARG A 91 10.53 -1.72 -10.80
N VAL A 92 11.65 -1.94 -10.16
CA VAL A 92 12.21 -1.01 -9.17
C VAL A 92 12.27 0.42 -9.74
N GLY A 93 11.72 1.37 -8.98
CA GLY A 93 11.66 2.77 -9.37
C GLY A 93 10.48 3.11 -10.27
N GLN A 94 9.66 2.15 -10.63
CA GLN A 94 8.47 2.39 -11.43
C GLN A 94 7.22 2.45 -10.57
N MET A 95 6.22 3.20 -11.05
CA MET A 95 4.96 3.36 -10.35
C MET A 95 3.78 3.32 -11.32
N ALA A 96 2.62 3.06 -10.78
CA ALA A 96 1.36 3.19 -11.51
C ALA A 96 0.27 3.69 -10.56
N VAL A 97 -0.66 4.44 -11.12
CA VAL A 97 -1.88 4.83 -10.43
C VAL A 97 -3.02 4.00 -11.01
N VAL A 98 -3.67 3.22 -10.17
CA VAL A 98 -4.88 2.49 -10.54
C VAL A 98 -6.07 3.38 -10.24
N PRO A 99 -6.82 3.83 -11.27
CA PRO A 99 -7.96 4.71 -11.05
C PRO A 99 -9.05 4.01 -10.24
N LYS A 100 -9.80 4.79 -9.49
CA LYS A 100 -10.97 4.26 -8.78
C LYS A 100 -11.90 3.53 -9.74
N GLY A 101 -12.50 2.45 -9.28
CA GLY A 101 -13.44 1.65 -10.06
C GLY A 101 -12.80 0.67 -11.03
N VAL A 102 -11.49 0.70 -11.22
CA VAL A 102 -10.81 -0.25 -12.10
C VAL A 102 -10.52 -1.53 -11.34
N GLU A 103 -11.06 -2.63 -11.84
CA GLU A 103 -10.84 -3.94 -11.25
C GLU A 103 -9.44 -4.44 -11.57
N HIS A 104 -8.72 -4.88 -10.55
CA HIS A 104 -7.33 -5.27 -10.69
C HIS A 104 -6.93 -6.38 -9.71
N LYS A 105 -5.87 -7.09 -10.07
CA LYS A 105 -5.30 -8.15 -9.25
C LYS A 105 -3.78 -8.04 -9.30
N PRO A 106 -3.14 -7.58 -8.21
CA PRO A 106 -1.68 -7.61 -8.13
C PRO A 106 -1.17 -9.01 -7.84
N SER A 107 0.00 -9.33 -8.38
CA SER A 107 0.67 -10.60 -8.13
C SER A 107 2.18 -10.43 -8.23
N ALA A 108 2.90 -11.29 -7.50
CA ALA A 108 4.35 -11.30 -7.49
C ALA A 108 4.86 -12.74 -7.42
N HIS A 109 5.73 -13.12 -8.34
CA HIS A 109 6.35 -14.44 -8.32
C HIS A 109 7.28 -14.59 -7.12
N ASP A 110 8.17 -13.60 -6.93
CA ASP A 110 9.05 -13.51 -5.77
C ASP A 110 8.60 -12.34 -4.90
N GLU A 111 9.16 -12.22 -3.70
CA GLU A 111 8.82 -11.15 -2.79
C GLU A 111 9.07 -9.78 -3.41
N VAL A 112 8.10 -8.90 -3.32
CA VAL A 112 8.17 -7.52 -3.78
C VAL A 112 7.94 -6.59 -2.60
N LYS A 113 8.68 -5.49 -2.57
CA LYS A 113 8.52 -4.43 -1.59
C LYS A 113 7.92 -3.22 -2.27
N LEU A 114 6.85 -2.71 -1.70
CA LEU A 114 6.06 -1.63 -2.30
C LEU A 114 5.90 -0.47 -1.34
N LEU A 115 5.77 0.71 -1.94
CA LEU A 115 5.18 1.88 -1.28
C LEU A 115 3.81 2.10 -1.92
N LEU A 116 2.78 2.19 -1.10
CA LEU A 116 1.41 2.49 -1.51
C LEU A 116 1.04 3.87 -1.01
N ILE A 117 0.23 4.58 -1.79
CA ILE A 117 -0.34 5.88 -1.38
C ILE A 117 -1.84 5.79 -1.58
N GLU A 118 -2.60 6.01 -0.52
CA GLU A 118 -4.06 5.93 -0.53
C GLU A 118 -4.64 6.67 0.68
N PRO A 119 -5.92 7.03 0.66
CA PRO A 119 -6.56 7.66 1.80
C PRO A 119 -6.61 6.74 3.02
N ARG A 120 -6.84 7.32 4.19
CA ARG A 120 -7.07 6.55 5.43
C ARG A 120 -8.29 5.63 5.29
N GLY A 121 -8.26 4.51 6.01
CA GLY A 121 -9.42 3.64 6.16
C GLY A 121 -9.69 2.71 4.99
N VAL A 122 -8.81 2.66 4.00
CA VAL A 122 -8.99 1.77 2.86
C VAL A 122 -8.74 0.33 3.27
N VAL A 123 -9.68 -0.56 2.94
CA VAL A 123 -9.52 -2.01 3.12
C VAL A 123 -8.74 -2.54 1.92
N ASN A 124 -7.69 -3.33 2.17
CA ASN A 124 -6.78 -3.78 1.12
C ASN A 124 -7.45 -4.61 0.02
N THR A 125 -8.50 -5.36 0.33
CA THR A 125 -9.24 -6.13 -0.66
C THR A 125 -10.34 -5.32 -1.36
N GLY A 126 -10.51 -4.04 -1.03
CA GLY A 126 -11.55 -3.21 -1.61
C GLY A 126 -12.92 -3.86 -1.55
N ASP A 127 -13.55 -4.08 -2.71
CA ASP A 127 -14.83 -4.78 -2.84
C ASP A 127 -14.67 -6.28 -3.11
N GLY A 128 -13.43 -6.78 -3.13
CA GLY A 128 -13.14 -8.18 -3.40
C GLY A 128 -13.53 -9.10 -2.27
N ALA A 129 -13.37 -10.40 -2.50
CA ALA A 129 -13.68 -11.41 -1.50
C ALA A 129 -12.82 -11.23 -0.26
N THR A 130 -13.45 -11.29 0.91
CA THR A 130 -12.71 -11.26 2.16
C THR A 130 -11.97 -12.57 2.37
N SER A 131 -10.80 -12.48 3.01
CA SER A 131 -9.96 -13.63 3.29
C SER A 131 -9.14 -13.33 4.54
N GLU A 132 -8.28 -14.26 4.92
CA GLU A 132 -7.30 -14.02 5.99
C GLU A 132 -6.35 -12.87 5.68
N ARG A 133 -6.22 -12.47 4.41
CA ARG A 133 -5.40 -11.34 3.98
C ARG A 133 -6.13 -10.00 4.04
N THR A 134 -7.43 -9.98 4.32
CA THR A 134 -8.22 -8.76 4.38
C THR A 134 -7.91 -7.99 5.66
N VAL A 135 -7.47 -6.75 5.53
CA VAL A 135 -7.19 -5.87 6.66
C VAL A 135 -7.57 -4.42 6.34
N VAL A 136 -7.90 -3.67 7.36
CA VAL A 136 -7.96 -2.21 7.26
C VAL A 136 -6.53 -1.69 7.33
N ASN A 137 -6.13 -0.92 6.34
CA ASN A 137 -4.73 -0.54 6.12
C ASN A 137 -4.32 0.69 6.91
N ASP A 138 -4.58 0.75 8.20
CA ASP A 138 -4.29 1.94 9.01
C ASP A 138 -3.33 1.70 10.18
N GLN A 139 -2.72 0.54 10.25
CA GLN A 139 -1.76 0.23 11.29
C GLN A 139 -0.42 0.87 10.99
N TRP A 140 0.10 1.61 11.95
CA TRP A 140 1.40 2.26 11.87
C TRP A 140 2.54 1.34 12.28
N ILE A 141 3.70 1.63 11.73
CA ILE A 141 4.92 0.94 12.08
C ILE A 141 6.04 1.95 12.39
#